data_dd46fd17069ba976fc86e93c91c3bb30
#
_entry.id   dd46fd17069ba976fc86e93c91c3bb30
#
_cell.length_a   1.000
_cell.length_b   1.000
_cell.length_c   1.000
_cell.angle_alpha   90.00
_cell.angle_beta   90.00
_cell.angle_gamma   90.00
#
_symmetry.space_group_name_H-M   'P 1'
#
loop_
_entity.id
_entity.type
_entity.pdbx_description
1 polymer ?
#
loop_
_entity_poly.entity_id
_entity_poly.type
_entity_poly.pdbx_seq_one_letter_code
_entity_poly.pdbx_strand_id
1 'polypeptide(L)'
;PVADPGWVGDLVSLAAQSIAKNKIIIGVPTYGYEYTVTPVDGSNQYSVLWAFNPAYATQIASHLGIVPHRTSADELGFFYNPNLLATVAPTDGNTTQTQQTSATTTVVQNEGSQTNTTQPLNYVTWSDAQAIADKVALAHQLGVKGVAVFSLGGAEDQAMWSVLK
;
A
#
# COMPACT_ATOMS: atom_id res chain seq x y z
N PRO A 1 -3.54 -4.23 3.64
CA PRO A 1 -4.00 -2.88 3.98
C PRO A 1 -3.35 -2.38 5.26
N VAL A 2 -3.28 -1.06 5.43
CA VAL A 2 -2.75 -0.46 6.65
C VAL A 2 -3.79 -0.49 7.76
N ALA A 3 -5.06 -0.17 7.43
CA ALA A 3 -6.15 -0.16 8.39
C ALA A 3 -7.49 -0.42 7.69
N ASP A 4 -8.01 -1.63 7.83
CA ASP A 4 -9.33 -2.02 7.35
C ASP A 4 -10.43 -1.31 8.16
N PRO A 5 -11.43 -0.65 7.52
CA PRO A 5 -12.49 0.07 8.24
C PRO A 5 -13.34 -0.82 9.16
N GLY A 6 -13.62 -2.06 8.76
CA GLY A 6 -14.37 -3.02 9.58
C GLY A 6 -13.61 -3.37 10.86
N TRP A 7 -12.34 -3.71 10.72
CA TRP A 7 -11.45 -3.99 11.85
C TRP A 7 -11.32 -2.77 12.80
N VAL A 8 -11.21 -1.56 12.25
CA VAL A 8 -11.18 -0.31 13.04
C VAL A 8 -12.48 -0.15 13.82
N GLY A 9 -13.65 -0.42 13.21
CA GLY A 9 -14.95 -0.38 13.85
C GLY A 9 -15.06 -1.35 15.05
N ASP A 10 -14.56 -2.58 14.88
CA ASP A 10 -14.54 -3.60 15.92
C ASP A 10 -13.64 -3.18 17.08
N LEU A 11 -12.45 -2.65 16.81
CA LEU A 11 -11.53 -2.15 17.83
C LEU A 11 -12.15 -0.98 18.64
N VAL A 12 -12.81 -0.03 17.96
CA VAL A 12 -13.49 1.07 18.62
C VAL A 12 -14.63 0.55 19.49
N SER A 13 -15.40 -0.42 19.01
CA SER A 13 -16.48 -1.04 19.74
C SER A 13 -15.97 -1.74 21.01
N LEU A 14 -14.86 -2.43 20.93
CA LEU A 14 -14.20 -3.06 22.07
C LEU A 14 -13.67 -2.01 23.06
N ALA A 15 -12.97 -1.00 22.59
CA ALA A 15 -12.44 0.07 23.44
C ALA A 15 -13.55 0.86 24.16
N ALA A 16 -14.70 1.06 23.49
CA ALA A 16 -15.84 1.79 24.04
C ALA A 16 -16.54 1.09 25.23
N GLN A 17 -16.22 -0.17 25.49
CA GLN A 17 -16.69 -0.86 26.69
C GLN A 17 -16.05 -0.30 27.98
N SER A 18 -14.88 0.31 27.87
CA SER A 18 -14.13 0.83 29.03
C SER A 18 -13.74 2.30 28.88
N ILE A 19 -13.78 2.85 27.67
CA ILE A 19 -13.37 4.22 27.37
C ILE A 19 -14.55 4.97 26.76
N ALA A 20 -14.90 6.13 27.30
CA ALA A 20 -15.93 6.97 26.71
C ALA A 20 -15.57 7.35 25.27
N LYS A 21 -16.50 7.21 24.32
CA LYS A 21 -16.26 7.44 22.88
C LYS A 21 -15.64 8.80 22.56
N ASN A 22 -16.04 9.85 23.30
CA ASN A 22 -15.50 11.20 23.18
C ASN A 22 -14.02 11.34 23.64
N LYS A 23 -13.40 10.27 24.11
CA LYS A 23 -11.96 10.17 24.42
C LYS A 23 -11.20 9.29 23.45
N ILE A 24 -11.89 8.64 22.51
CA ILE A 24 -11.29 7.78 21.48
C ILE A 24 -11.00 8.62 20.26
N ILE A 25 -9.79 8.48 19.70
CA ILE A 25 -9.35 9.08 18.45
C ILE A 25 -8.88 7.94 17.53
N ILE A 26 -9.33 7.93 16.28
CA ILE A 26 -8.91 6.95 15.29
C ILE A 26 -7.65 7.47 14.57
N GLY A 27 -6.58 6.66 14.58
CA GLY A 27 -5.39 6.91 13.77
C GLY A 27 -5.69 6.67 12.29
N VAL A 28 -5.40 7.65 11.43
CA VAL A 28 -5.59 7.54 9.98
C VAL A 28 -4.22 7.57 9.31
N PRO A 29 -3.79 6.48 8.66
CA PRO A 29 -2.52 6.41 7.96
C PRO A 29 -2.56 7.21 6.67
N THR A 30 -1.44 7.87 6.33
CA THR A 30 -1.21 8.57 5.05
C THR A 30 -0.13 7.89 4.23
N TYR A 31 0.20 6.67 4.55
CA TYR A 31 1.27 5.87 3.97
C TYR A 31 0.73 4.52 3.49
N GLY A 32 1.60 3.76 2.86
CA GLY A 32 1.33 2.40 2.40
C GLY A 32 2.42 1.42 2.80
N TYR A 33 2.18 0.15 2.49
CA TYR A 33 3.14 -0.92 2.64
C TYR A 33 3.35 -1.65 1.32
N GLU A 34 4.60 -2.03 1.08
CA GLU A 34 4.98 -2.96 0.04
C GLU A 34 5.27 -4.33 0.66
N TYR A 35 4.86 -5.37 -0.07
CA TYR A 35 5.02 -6.77 0.32
C TYR A 35 5.63 -7.57 -0.81
N THR A 36 6.50 -8.52 -0.48
CA THR A 36 6.73 -9.65 -1.38
C THR A 36 5.55 -10.61 -1.27
N VAL A 37 5.20 -11.21 -2.40
CA VAL A 37 4.10 -12.17 -2.48
C VAL A 37 4.66 -13.52 -2.91
N THR A 38 4.48 -14.52 -2.08
CA THR A 38 4.91 -15.89 -2.34
C THR A 38 3.68 -16.80 -2.40
N PRO A 39 3.40 -17.41 -3.55
CA PRO A 39 2.37 -18.43 -3.64
C PRO A 39 2.73 -19.66 -2.82
N VAL A 40 1.83 -20.09 -1.94
CA VAL A 40 2.00 -21.29 -1.10
C VAL A 40 0.66 -22.04 -1.06
N ASP A 41 0.64 -23.27 -1.57
CA ASP A 41 -0.50 -24.19 -1.49
C ASP A 41 -1.85 -23.56 -1.91
N GLY A 42 -1.87 -22.83 -3.03
CA GLY A 42 -3.08 -22.20 -3.58
C GLY A 42 -3.50 -20.89 -2.89
N SER A 43 -2.72 -20.41 -1.94
CA SER A 43 -2.87 -19.09 -1.31
C SER A 43 -1.62 -18.22 -1.47
N ASN A 44 -1.74 -16.93 -1.19
CA ASN A 44 -0.61 -16.01 -1.20
C ASN A 44 -0.15 -15.71 0.23
N GLN A 45 1.15 -15.84 0.47
CA GLN A 45 1.80 -15.32 1.66
C GLN A 45 2.40 -13.96 1.37
N TYR A 46 2.24 -13.02 2.31
CA TYR A 46 2.71 -11.65 2.21
C TYR A 46 3.76 -11.37 3.27
N SER A 47 4.95 -10.92 2.84
CA SER A 47 6.01 -10.49 3.74
C SER A 47 6.27 -9.00 3.54
N VAL A 48 6.15 -8.21 4.61
CA VAL A 48 6.37 -6.76 4.54
C VAL A 48 7.81 -6.47 4.13
N LEU A 49 7.99 -5.65 3.11
CA LEU A 49 9.28 -5.10 2.72
C LEU A 49 9.56 -3.79 3.46
N TRP A 50 8.67 -2.82 3.32
CA TRP A 50 8.82 -1.50 3.93
C TRP A 50 7.52 -0.70 3.87
N ALA A 51 7.51 0.43 4.59
CA ALA A 51 6.45 1.43 4.50
C ALA A 51 6.89 2.56 3.55
N PHE A 52 5.96 3.13 2.79
CA PHE A 52 6.26 4.17 1.80
C PHE A 52 5.20 5.28 1.77
N ASN A 53 5.59 6.45 1.25
CA ASN A 53 4.66 7.54 0.94
C ASN A 53 3.92 7.26 -0.37
N PRO A 54 2.65 7.68 -0.55
CA PRO A 54 1.83 7.42 -1.73
C PRO A 54 2.48 7.76 -3.07
N ALA A 55 3.35 8.78 -3.13
CA ALA A 55 4.09 9.14 -4.33
C ALA A 55 4.92 7.98 -4.90
N TYR A 56 5.47 7.12 -4.06
CA TYR A 56 6.22 5.94 -4.50
C TYR A 56 5.34 4.98 -5.33
N ALA A 57 4.19 4.58 -4.80
CA ALA A 57 3.29 3.65 -5.50
C ALA A 57 2.72 4.27 -6.79
N THR A 58 2.37 5.57 -6.77
CA THR A 58 1.86 6.25 -7.95
C THR A 58 2.91 6.37 -9.05
N GLN A 59 4.20 6.55 -8.71
CA GLN A 59 5.29 6.53 -9.68
C GLN A 59 5.46 5.15 -10.33
N ILE A 60 5.44 4.07 -9.55
CA ILE A 60 5.49 2.70 -10.07
C ILE A 60 4.31 2.44 -11.01
N ALA A 61 3.09 2.75 -10.56
CA ALA A 61 1.88 2.57 -11.35
C ALA A 61 1.95 3.32 -12.69
N SER A 62 2.36 4.59 -12.66
CA SER A 62 2.54 5.41 -13.86
C SER A 62 3.59 4.83 -14.79
N HIS A 63 4.73 4.41 -14.24
CA HIS A 63 5.85 3.86 -15.02
C HIS A 63 5.48 2.56 -15.72
N LEU A 64 4.78 1.67 -15.03
CA LEU A 64 4.37 0.36 -15.56
C LEU A 64 3.02 0.38 -16.30
N GLY A 65 2.35 1.53 -16.40
CA GLY A 65 1.03 1.64 -17.00
C GLY A 65 -0.06 0.88 -16.23
N ILE A 66 0.11 0.72 -14.91
CA ILE A 66 -0.84 0.02 -14.05
C ILE A 66 -1.88 1.00 -13.53
N VAL A 67 -3.15 0.60 -13.57
CA VAL A 67 -4.23 1.34 -12.91
C VAL A 67 -4.47 0.71 -11.53
N PRO A 68 -4.18 1.41 -10.42
CA PRO A 68 -4.48 0.91 -9.09
C PRO A 68 -5.97 0.64 -8.91
N HIS A 69 -6.33 -0.37 -8.14
CA HIS A 69 -7.71 -0.71 -7.82
C HIS A 69 -8.01 -0.52 -6.33
N ARG A 70 -9.28 -0.30 -6.01
CA ARG A 70 -9.76 -0.24 -4.63
C ARG A 70 -9.79 -1.64 -4.03
N THR A 71 -9.14 -1.82 -2.90
CA THR A 71 -9.14 -3.08 -2.15
C THR A 71 -10.40 -3.21 -1.28
N SER A 72 -10.63 -4.38 -0.71
CA SER A 72 -11.71 -4.60 0.26
C SER A 72 -11.56 -3.79 1.56
N ALA A 73 -10.38 -3.24 1.80
CA ALA A 73 -10.09 -2.36 2.93
C ALA A 73 -10.20 -0.86 2.58
N ASP A 74 -10.83 -0.53 1.44
CA ASP A 74 -10.99 0.82 0.91
C ASP A 74 -9.68 1.57 0.65
N GLU A 75 -8.56 0.86 0.52
CA GLU A 75 -7.27 1.40 0.13
C GLU A 75 -6.98 1.14 -1.34
N LEU A 76 -6.14 1.95 -1.98
CA LEU A 76 -5.61 1.65 -3.31
C LEU A 76 -4.54 0.58 -3.22
N GLY A 77 -4.45 -0.28 -4.25
CA GLY A 77 -3.40 -1.28 -4.35
C GLY A 77 -3.26 -1.88 -5.74
N PHE A 78 -2.13 -2.53 -5.98
CA PHE A 78 -1.84 -3.30 -7.19
C PHE A 78 -0.70 -4.28 -6.98
N PHE A 79 -0.63 -5.28 -7.85
CA PHE A 79 0.48 -6.21 -7.95
C PHE A 79 1.40 -5.80 -9.10
N TYR A 80 2.70 -6.05 -8.96
CA TYR A 80 3.66 -5.83 -10.03
C TYR A 80 4.88 -6.76 -9.91
N ASN A 81 5.57 -6.96 -11.03
CA ASN A 81 6.84 -7.67 -11.04
C ASN A 81 7.98 -6.65 -10.80
N PRO A 82 8.74 -6.72 -9.70
CA PRO A 82 9.78 -5.75 -9.38
C PRO A 82 10.93 -5.73 -10.40
N ASN A 83 11.14 -6.82 -11.14
CA ASN A 83 12.17 -6.87 -12.20
C ASN A 83 11.87 -5.89 -13.36
N LEU A 84 10.61 -5.51 -13.55
CA LEU A 84 10.24 -4.54 -14.59
C LEU A 84 10.68 -3.10 -14.24
N LEU A 85 10.96 -2.81 -12.98
CA LEU A 85 11.51 -1.51 -12.55
C LEU A 85 13.02 -1.39 -12.86
N ALA A 86 13.74 -2.49 -12.92
CA ALA A 86 15.19 -2.51 -13.18
C ALA A 86 15.57 -2.08 -14.60
N THR A 87 14.59 -1.93 -15.51
CA THR A 87 14.82 -1.52 -16.91
C THR A 87 14.92 -0.01 -17.10
N VAL A 88 14.73 0.78 -16.04
CA VAL A 88 14.81 2.25 -16.10
C VAL A 88 15.87 2.75 -15.13
N ALA A 89 16.95 3.27 -15.67
CA ALA A 89 17.95 3.97 -14.88
C ALA A 89 17.30 5.19 -14.19
N PRO A 90 17.48 5.38 -12.89
CA PRO A 90 17.03 6.60 -12.23
C PRO A 90 17.84 7.78 -12.77
N THR A 91 17.15 8.72 -13.40
CA THR A 91 17.71 10.00 -13.80
C THR A 91 17.51 10.96 -12.62
N ASP A 92 18.18 10.72 -11.49
CA ASP A 92 18.45 11.78 -10.53
C ASP A 92 19.46 11.31 -9.48
N GLY A 93 20.47 12.17 -9.32
CA GLY A 93 21.63 11.91 -8.51
C GLY A 93 21.33 11.86 -7.02
N ASN A 94 22.01 10.95 -6.41
CA ASN A 94 22.27 10.81 -4.99
C ASN A 94 21.37 9.88 -4.19
N THR A 95 21.48 8.57 -4.44
CA THR A 95 21.37 7.57 -3.37
C THR A 95 22.25 6.36 -3.72
N THR A 96 23.34 6.19 -3.00
CA THR A 96 24.21 5.02 -3.06
C THR A 96 23.43 3.82 -2.50
N GLN A 97 22.78 3.06 -3.35
CA GLN A 97 22.35 1.70 -3.04
C GLN A 97 23.08 0.76 -3.97
N THR A 98 23.83 -0.14 -3.38
CA THR A 98 24.61 -1.17 -4.04
C THR A 98 23.68 -2.04 -4.90
N GLN A 99 23.68 -1.81 -6.22
CA GLN A 99 22.98 -2.67 -7.18
C GLN A 99 23.78 -3.94 -7.35
N GLN A 100 23.18 -5.04 -6.97
CA GLN A 100 23.66 -6.35 -7.42
C GLN A 100 23.06 -6.60 -8.81
N THR A 101 23.89 -6.33 -9.80
CA THR A 101 23.63 -6.61 -11.22
C THR A 101 23.66 -8.11 -11.45
N SER A 102 22.59 -8.68 -12.00
CA SER A 102 22.67 -9.89 -12.85
C SER A 102 21.32 -10.13 -13.55
N ALA A 103 21.28 -10.02 -14.77
CA ALA A 103 21.12 -10.99 -15.84
C ALA A 103 20.28 -10.43 -17.00
N THR A 104 20.94 -10.28 -18.10
CA THR A 104 20.43 -10.22 -19.48
C THR A 104 19.50 -11.43 -19.71
N THR A 105 18.22 -11.21 -19.94
CA THR A 105 17.33 -12.29 -20.40
C THR A 105 17.00 -12.06 -21.87
N THR A 106 17.73 -12.78 -22.72
CA THR A 106 17.36 -13.02 -24.12
C THR A 106 16.11 -13.89 -24.12
N VAL A 107 15.02 -13.41 -24.70
CA VAL A 107 13.83 -14.23 -24.95
C VAL A 107 14.16 -15.21 -26.06
N VAL A 108 14.43 -16.46 -25.71
CA VAL A 108 14.41 -17.59 -26.63
C VAL A 108 13.13 -18.35 -26.39
N GLN A 109 12.20 -18.27 -27.33
CA GLN A 109 11.07 -19.18 -27.38
C GLN A 109 11.62 -20.58 -27.70
N ASN A 110 11.58 -21.47 -26.72
CA ASN A 110 11.71 -22.90 -26.93
C ASN A 110 10.58 -23.60 -26.23
N GLU A 111 9.71 -24.22 -27.03
CA GLU A 111 8.66 -25.10 -26.56
C GLU A 111 9.28 -26.32 -25.88
N GLY A 112 8.83 -26.61 -24.67
CA GLY A 112 9.03 -27.91 -24.02
C GLY A 112 10.01 -27.94 -22.86
N SER A 113 9.71 -27.22 -21.78
CA SER A 113 9.98 -27.64 -20.39
C SER A 113 9.27 -26.68 -19.45
N GLN A 114 8.25 -27.14 -18.76
CA GLN A 114 7.61 -26.33 -17.70
C GLN A 114 8.56 -26.25 -16.50
N THR A 115 9.52 -25.35 -16.56
CA THR A 115 10.12 -24.82 -15.34
C THR A 115 9.14 -23.79 -14.80
N ASN A 116 8.43 -24.12 -13.74
CA ASN A 116 7.58 -23.22 -12.97
C ASN A 116 8.47 -22.18 -12.27
N THR A 117 9.09 -21.28 -13.04
CA THR A 117 9.75 -20.09 -12.49
C THR A 117 8.64 -19.12 -12.10
N THR A 118 8.19 -19.21 -10.87
CA THR A 118 7.28 -18.21 -10.29
C THR A 118 7.98 -16.86 -10.39
N GLN A 119 7.48 -15.98 -11.26
CA GLN A 119 8.01 -14.62 -11.41
C GLN A 119 7.86 -13.91 -10.06
N PRO A 120 8.88 -13.13 -9.64
CA PRO A 120 8.76 -12.35 -8.41
C PRO A 120 7.57 -11.41 -8.50
N LEU A 121 6.79 -11.37 -7.45
CA LEU A 121 5.58 -10.58 -7.37
C LEU A 121 5.61 -9.73 -6.09
N ASN A 122 5.44 -8.43 -6.26
CA ASN A 122 5.24 -7.50 -5.15
C ASN A 122 3.80 -7.00 -5.17
N TYR A 123 3.31 -6.68 -4.00
CA TYR A 123 2.02 -6.04 -3.77
C TYR A 123 2.23 -4.75 -3.00
N VAL A 124 1.65 -3.66 -3.49
CA VAL A 124 1.61 -2.37 -2.80
C VAL A 124 0.17 -2.02 -2.46
N THR A 125 -0.04 -1.44 -1.27
CA THR A 125 -1.33 -0.86 -0.88
C THR A 125 -1.09 0.38 -0.04
N TRP A 126 -1.94 1.41 -0.22
CA TRP A 126 -1.81 2.68 0.50
C TRP A 126 -3.14 3.40 0.67
N SER A 127 -3.18 4.28 1.66
CA SER A 127 -4.30 5.19 1.86
C SER A 127 -4.18 6.40 0.93
N ASP A 128 -5.20 6.62 0.11
CA ASP A 128 -5.42 7.85 -0.66
C ASP A 128 -6.45 8.76 0.02
N ALA A 129 -6.76 9.90 -0.57
CA ALA A 129 -7.73 10.84 -0.01
C ALA A 129 -9.11 10.21 0.23
N GLN A 130 -9.56 9.28 -0.63
CA GLN A 130 -10.84 8.60 -0.43
C GLN A 130 -10.79 7.66 0.79
N ALA A 131 -9.75 6.84 0.92
CA ALA A 131 -9.57 5.98 2.09
C ALA A 131 -9.51 6.76 3.40
N ILE A 132 -8.96 7.99 3.37
CA ILE A 132 -8.96 8.91 4.51
C ILE A 132 -10.37 9.43 4.78
N ALA A 133 -11.11 9.85 3.74
CA ALA A 133 -12.50 10.31 3.86
C ALA A 133 -13.39 9.23 4.48
N ASP A 134 -13.25 7.98 4.08
CA ASP A 134 -14.03 6.86 4.58
C ASP A 134 -13.77 6.63 6.09
N LYS A 135 -12.50 6.75 6.51
CA LYS A 135 -12.13 6.66 7.94
C LYS A 135 -12.62 7.85 8.76
N VAL A 136 -12.66 9.06 8.18
CA VAL A 136 -13.27 10.24 8.81
C VAL A 136 -14.78 10.02 8.97
N ALA A 137 -15.46 9.54 7.92
CA ALA A 137 -16.88 9.22 7.98
C ALA A 137 -17.17 8.13 9.04
N LEU A 138 -16.34 7.10 9.11
CA LEU A 138 -16.43 6.06 10.14
C LEU A 138 -16.29 6.65 11.56
N ALA A 139 -15.34 7.56 11.79
CA ALA A 139 -15.16 8.22 13.07
C ALA A 139 -16.43 9.00 13.48
N HIS A 140 -17.06 9.70 12.55
CA HIS A 140 -18.35 10.38 12.76
C HIS A 140 -19.46 9.39 13.10
N GLN A 141 -19.58 8.30 12.31
CA GLN A 141 -20.61 7.28 12.52
C GLN A 141 -20.47 6.60 13.88
N LEU A 142 -19.26 6.33 14.33
CA LEU A 142 -18.98 5.70 15.62
C LEU A 142 -19.16 6.67 16.81
N GLY A 143 -19.23 7.98 16.55
CA GLY A 143 -19.36 9.02 17.57
C GLY A 143 -18.13 9.16 18.46
N VAL A 144 -16.93 8.90 17.88
CA VAL A 144 -15.65 9.11 18.57
C VAL A 144 -15.22 10.58 18.50
N LYS A 145 -14.16 10.94 19.22
CA LYS A 145 -13.70 12.34 19.32
C LYS A 145 -13.25 12.91 17.97
N GLY A 146 -12.70 12.07 17.08
CA GLY A 146 -12.19 12.47 15.78
C GLY A 146 -11.09 11.55 15.27
N VAL A 147 -10.29 12.06 14.35
CA VAL A 147 -9.17 11.34 13.75
C VAL A 147 -7.83 12.03 14.07
N ALA A 148 -6.74 11.25 14.04
CA ALA A 148 -5.38 11.73 14.10
C ALA A 148 -4.63 11.21 12.87
N VAL A 149 -4.14 12.11 12.05
CA VAL A 149 -3.38 11.76 10.84
C VAL A 149 -1.96 11.35 11.22
N PHE A 150 -1.49 10.22 10.68
CA PHE A 150 -0.15 9.71 10.89
C PHE A 150 0.39 9.08 9.60
N SER A 151 1.50 9.51 9.05
CA SER A 151 2.36 10.63 9.41
C SER A 151 2.40 11.65 8.27
N LEU A 152 2.83 12.86 8.53
CA LEU A 152 3.00 13.90 7.51
C LEU A 152 4.46 13.90 7.04
N GLY A 153 4.74 13.28 5.91
CA GLY A 153 6.08 13.13 5.33
C GLY A 153 6.33 14.02 4.10
N GLY A 154 5.30 14.70 3.60
CA GLY A 154 5.39 15.65 2.48
C GLY A 154 5.15 15.05 1.09
N ALA A 155 4.81 13.75 1.01
CA ALA A 155 4.49 13.06 -0.24
C ALA A 155 3.16 12.29 -0.16
N GLU A 156 2.26 12.78 0.70
CA GLU A 156 0.90 12.30 0.84
C GLU A 156 0.05 12.74 -0.36
N ASP A 157 -1.11 12.09 -0.51
CA ASP A 157 -2.12 12.56 -1.44
C ASP A 157 -2.64 13.94 -1.01
N GLN A 158 -2.34 14.98 -1.79
CA GLN A 158 -2.72 16.36 -1.48
C GLN A 158 -4.23 16.58 -1.38
N ALA A 159 -5.04 15.73 -2.03
CA ALA A 159 -6.48 15.81 -1.94
C ALA A 159 -7.02 15.49 -0.52
N MET A 160 -6.22 14.82 0.33
CA MET A 160 -6.61 14.50 1.71
C MET A 160 -6.94 15.75 2.54
N TRP A 161 -6.31 16.90 2.27
CA TRP A 161 -6.56 18.14 2.99
C TRP A 161 -7.97 18.68 2.82
N SER A 162 -8.66 18.29 1.73
CA SER A 162 -10.04 18.67 1.50
C SER A 162 -11.04 17.88 2.35
N VAL A 163 -10.67 16.66 2.78
CA VAL A 163 -11.53 15.75 3.53
C VAL A 163 -11.28 15.78 5.04
N LEU A 164 -10.23 16.45 5.50
CA LEU A 164 -9.89 16.63 6.91
C LEU A 164 -10.46 17.92 7.53
N LYS A 165 -11.43 18.54 6.88
CA LYS A 165 -12.06 19.80 7.32
C LYS A 165 -13.21 19.57 8.26
#